data_a949a9e3ea2d0d45d645f09c36e8e0c5
#
_entry.id   a949a9e3ea2d0d45d645f09c36e8e0c5
#
_cell.length_a   1.000
_cell.length_b   1.000
_cell.length_c   1.000
_cell.angle_alpha   90.00
_cell.angle_beta   90.00
_cell.angle_gamma   90.00
#
_symmetry.space_group_name_H-M   'P 1'
#
loop_
_entity.id
_entity.type
_entity.pdbx_description
1 polymer ?
#
loop_
_entity_poly.entity_id
_entity_poly.type
_entity_poly.pdbx_seq_one_letter_code
_entity_poly.pdbx_strand_id
1 'polypeptide(L)'
;MKELKLAWRYVRRHWWQYILGILALFIVDAVNTYVPRFTGEITNGLDQHTLDMGGVMGLVWKIVLIGVIIAVGRFAWRFFLFGSARSIEKELRSDLFAHLSTLSPHYYNEHKTGDLMARFINDLQAVRALVGMNVISTFDATVMLLLVLWQMMTYVSPKLTGVAVLPLILIIFGDYFYGKVMHKRFLAKQQAFSTLTDQVQETVSGIRVIKSFVQERKELYAFAKTTLFTKEKNLGVVRLQALVMPLLDLIVGIASLLTLVYGGYLAIYGEINIGQFISFNSYVTMLVWPMMAVGECITSVSQGLASLRRIQEIFDVKPEIVDGDMVDPSIQTLKGDISIEHLSFAYPDQPTVPVLEDVSVHVKAGETLAVLGRTGSGKSTLPSLLMRLYDVPDGMITIDGHNLREIPLAALRRNIACVPQDNFLFSDTLQNNIAFGSDNKSLDAVQE
;
A
#
# COMPACT_ATOMS: atom_id res chain seq x y z
N MET A 1 4.41 -10.91 13.23
CA MET A 1 5.49 -11.75 12.65
C MET A 1 5.08 -12.52 11.39
N LYS A 2 3.80 -12.96 11.26
CA LYS A 2 3.29 -13.60 10.01
C LYS A 2 3.36 -12.64 8.82
N GLU A 3 2.99 -11.38 9.04
CA GLU A 3 2.96 -10.32 8.04
C GLU A 3 4.35 -10.09 7.40
N LEU A 4 5.39 -10.01 8.23
CA LEU A 4 6.76 -9.85 7.74
C LEU A 4 7.23 -11.07 6.93
N LYS A 5 6.74 -12.29 7.25
CA LYS A 5 7.03 -13.48 6.46
C LYS A 5 6.42 -13.41 5.06
N LEU A 6 5.22 -12.81 4.94
CA LEU A 6 4.60 -12.57 3.64
C LEU A 6 5.48 -11.64 2.79
N ALA A 7 5.81 -10.44 3.30
CA ALA A 7 6.68 -9.51 2.58
C ALA A 7 8.04 -10.14 2.23
N TRP A 8 8.66 -10.86 3.19
CA TRP A 8 9.94 -11.52 2.99
C TRP A 8 9.92 -12.58 1.89
N ARG A 9 8.79 -13.29 1.71
CA ARG A 9 8.65 -14.28 0.62
C ARG A 9 8.85 -13.63 -0.76
N TYR A 10 8.27 -12.44 -0.96
CA TYR A 10 8.41 -11.71 -2.23
C TYR A 10 9.77 -11.01 -2.34
N VAL A 11 10.25 -10.38 -1.28
CA VAL A 11 11.57 -9.73 -1.26
C VAL A 11 12.67 -10.76 -1.58
N ARG A 12 12.59 -11.97 -1.05
CA ARG A 12 13.56 -13.05 -1.30
C ARG A 12 13.62 -13.46 -2.78
N ARG A 13 12.55 -13.32 -3.55
CA ARG A 13 12.57 -13.59 -5.01
C ARG A 13 13.42 -12.58 -5.78
N HIS A 14 13.50 -11.35 -5.25
CA HIS A 14 14.21 -10.23 -5.88
C HIS A 14 15.49 -9.83 -5.12
N TRP A 15 16.04 -10.70 -4.27
CA TRP A 15 17.14 -10.41 -3.35
C TRP A 15 18.37 -9.79 -4.01
N TRP A 16 18.73 -10.23 -5.21
CA TRP A 16 19.87 -9.71 -5.95
C TRP A 16 19.70 -8.25 -6.39
N GLN A 17 18.48 -7.84 -6.73
CA GLN A 17 18.16 -6.45 -7.07
C GLN A 17 18.29 -5.55 -5.84
N TYR A 18 17.87 -6.03 -4.66
CA TYR A 18 18.07 -5.32 -3.40
C TYR A 18 19.56 -5.17 -3.09
N ILE A 19 20.37 -6.21 -3.24
CA ILE A 19 21.82 -6.13 -3.00
C ILE A 19 22.46 -5.11 -3.94
N LEU A 20 22.21 -5.19 -5.25
CA LEU A 20 22.78 -4.24 -6.22
C LEU A 20 22.29 -2.81 -5.97
N GLY A 21 21.03 -2.64 -5.65
CA GLY A 21 20.47 -1.33 -5.35
C GLY A 21 21.03 -0.71 -4.08
N ILE A 22 21.12 -1.48 -3.00
CA ILE A 22 21.72 -1.05 -1.73
C ILE A 22 23.21 -0.75 -1.88
N LEU A 23 23.94 -1.58 -2.63
CA LEU A 23 25.36 -1.35 -2.91
C LEU A 23 25.56 -0.04 -3.70
N ALA A 24 24.73 0.18 -4.73
CA ALA A 24 24.77 1.42 -5.50
C ALA A 24 24.45 2.64 -4.64
N LEU A 25 23.46 2.55 -3.74
CA LEU A 25 23.09 3.60 -2.80
C LEU A 25 24.25 3.88 -1.83
N PHE A 26 24.84 2.83 -1.25
CA PHE A 26 26.01 2.95 -0.37
C PHE A 26 27.19 3.66 -1.06
N ILE A 27 27.49 3.29 -2.31
CA ILE A 27 28.56 3.94 -3.09
C ILE A 27 28.25 5.42 -3.29
N VAL A 28 27.00 5.76 -3.62
CA VAL A 28 26.56 7.16 -3.79
C VAL A 28 26.77 7.95 -2.51
N ASP A 29 26.32 7.42 -1.36
CA ASP A 29 26.44 8.09 -0.08
C ASP A 29 27.90 8.24 0.34
N ALA A 30 28.68 7.17 0.23
CA ALA A 30 30.10 7.18 0.57
C ALA A 30 30.87 8.23 -0.27
N VAL A 31 30.68 8.21 -1.58
CA VAL A 31 31.40 9.13 -2.49
C VAL A 31 30.92 10.57 -2.28
N ASN A 32 29.62 10.78 -1.98
CA ASN A 32 29.05 12.11 -1.71
C ASN A 32 29.72 12.80 -0.51
N THR A 33 30.11 12.03 0.53
CA THR A 33 30.78 12.60 1.72
C THR A 33 32.19 13.16 1.45
N TYR A 34 32.80 12.84 0.30
CA TYR A 34 34.10 13.40 -0.08
C TYR A 34 34.01 14.78 -0.74
N VAL A 35 32.83 15.21 -1.20
CA VAL A 35 32.65 16.54 -1.83
C VAL A 35 33.04 17.68 -0.87
N PRO A 36 32.54 17.73 0.39
CA PRO A 36 32.96 18.75 1.34
C PRO A 36 34.47 18.70 1.62
N ARG A 37 35.05 17.49 1.67
CA ARG A 37 36.49 17.33 1.91
C ARG A 37 37.32 17.96 0.79
N PHE A 38 37.01 17.67 -0.46
CA PHE A 38 37.75 18.27 -1.61
C PHE A 38 37.54 19.78 -1.71
N THR A 39 36.37 20.28 -1.38
CA THR A 39 36.10 21.71 -1.27
C THR A 39 37.00 22.35 -0.21
N GLY A 40 37.14 21.70 0.95
CA GLY A 40 38.04 22.15 2.00
C GLY A 40 39.50 22.07 1.62
N GLU A 41 39.93 21.02 0.91
CA GLU A 41 41.31 20.89 0.41
C GLU A 41 41.63 22.01 -0.59
N ILE A 42 40.71 22.38 -1.49
CA ILE A 42 40.87 23.53 -2.39
C ILE A 42 41.03 24.82 -1.60
N THR A 43 40.12 25.06 -0.63
CA THR A 43 40.16 26.29 0.18
C THR A 43 41.48 26.42 0.95
N ASN A 44 41.90 25.34 1.60
CA ASN A 44 43.12 25.32 2.39
C ASN A 44 44.37 25.52 1.53
N GLY A 45 44.40 24.89 0.34
CA GLY A 45 45.52 25.03 -0.59
C GLY A 45 45.62 26.44 -1.22
N LEU A 46 44.47 27.11 -1.41
CA LEU A 46 44.46 28.52 -1.84
C LEU A 46 44.91 29.47 -0.72
N ASP A 47 44.48 29.25 0.50
CA ASP A 47 44.85 30.06 1.68
C ASP A 47 46.37 29.96 1.97
N GLN A 48 46.92 28.77 1.88
CA GLN A 48 48.34 28.52 2.12
C GLN A 48 49.24 28.77 0.88
N HIS A 49 48.66 29.18 -0.25
CA HIS A 49 49.36 29.34 -1.53
C HIS A 49 50.13 28.07 -1.97
N THR A 50 49.65 26.88 -1.56
CA THR A 50 50.28 25.59 -1.89
C THR A 50 49.74 24.94 -3.14
N LEU A 51 48.56 25.39 -3.63
CA LEU A 51 47.93 24.90 -4.85
C LEU A 51 48.12 25.94 -5.99
N ASP A 52 48.65 25.45 -7.11
CA ASP A 52 48.59 26.14 -8.39
C ASP A 52 47.25 25.85 -9.12
N MET A 53 47.04 26.51 -10.26
CA MET A 53 45.82 26.29 -11.06
C MET A 53 45.66 24.84 -11.51
N GLY A 54 46.77 24.11 -11.73
CA GLY A 54 46.76 22.70 -12.07
C GLY A 54 46.25 21.80 -10.94
N GLY A 55 46.71 22.09 -9.71
CA GLY A 55 46.25 21.39 -8.49
C GLY A 55 44.76 21.63 -8.22
N VAL A 56 44.30 22.89 -8.34
CA VAL A 56 42.87 23.23 -8.22
C VAL A 56 42.04 22.46 -9.25
N MET A 57 42.47 22.48 -10.53
CA MET A 57 41.77 21.79 -11.61
C MET A 57 41.73 20.27 -11.37
N GLY A 58 42.81 19.70 -10.82
CA GLY A 58 42.84 18.28 -10.42
C GLY A 58 41.77 17.91 -9.36
N LEU A 59 41.56 18.78 -8.34
CA LEU A 59 40.52 18.57 -7.34
C LEU A 59 39.10 18.80 -7.91
N VAL A 60 38.96 19.80 -8.79
CA VAL A 60 37.68 20.04 -9.52
C VAL A 60 37.29 18.82 -10.35
N TRP A 61 38.24 18.22 -11.08
CA TRP A 61 37.98 17.01 -11.85
C TRP A 61 37.58 15.82 -10.97
N LYS A 62 38.12 15.69 -9.76
CA LYS A 62 37.67 14.67 -8.78
C LYS A 62 36.23 14.93 -8.38
N ILE A 63 35.81 16.18 -8.11
CA ILE A 63 34.42 16.53 -7.78
C ILE A 63 33.50 16.25 -8.98
N VAL A 64 33.91 16.54 -10.20
CA VAL A 64 33.15 16.22 -11.42
C VAL A 64 32.99 14.71 -11.57
N LEU A 65 34.05 13.93 -11.36
CA LEU A 65 34.01 12.47 -11.37
C LEU A 65 33.03 11.93 -10.31
N ILE A 66 33.07 12.47 -9.10
CA ILE A 66 32.10 12.17 -8.05
C ILE A 66 30.66 12.44 -8.53
N GLY A 67 30.43 13.59 -9.15
CA GLY A 67 29.12 13.94 -9.71
C GLY A 67 28.61 12.91 -10.73
N VAL A 68 29.50 12.43 -11.60
CA VAL A 68 29.18 11.37 -12.58
C VAL A 68 28.85 10.05 -11.86
N ILE A 69 29.67 9.64 -10.87
CA ILE A 69 29.42 8.42 -10.09
C ILE A 69 28.07 8.52 -9.36
N ILE A 70 27.76 9.68 -8.75
CA ILE A 70 26.48 9.92 -8.09
C ILE A 70 25.33 9.84 -9.10
N ALA A 71 25.46 10.42 -10.28
CA ALA A 71 24.40 10.39 -11.29
C ALA A 71 24.11 8.95 -11.76
N VAL A 72 25.15 8.20 -12.10
CA VAL A 72 25.04 6.78 -12.51
C VAL A 72 24.51 5.92 -11.36
N GLY A 73 25.06 6.10 -10.16
CA GLY A 73 24.63 5.35 -8.97
C GLY A 73 23.19 5.65 -8.59
N ARG A 74 22.73 6.92 -8.68
CA ARG A 74 21.33 7.30 -8.46
C ARG A 74 20.39 6.68 -9.49
N PHE A 75 20.80 6.57 -10.73
CA PHE A 75 20.04 5.84 -11.73
C PHE A 75 19.98 4.36 -11.39
N ALA A 76 21.11 3.74 -11.07
CA ALA A 76 21.23 2.31 -10.77
C ALA A 76 20.34 1.90 -9.58
N TRP A 77 20.48 2.56 -8.40
CA TRP A 77 19.68 2.16 -7.25
C TRP A 77 18.17 2.40 -7.46
N ARG A 78 17.79 3.49 -8.18
CA ARG A 78 16.38 3.70 -8.54
C ARG A 78 15.86 2.59 -9.43
N PHE A 79 16.61 2.21 -10.44
CA PHE A 79 16.23 1.13 -11.35
C PHE A 79 16.03 -0.20 -10.60
N PHE A 80 16.99 -0.59 -9.76
CA PHE A 80 16.92 -1.86 -9.04
C PHE A 80 15.88 -1.86 -7.92
N LEU A 81 15.88 -0.87 -7.03
CA LEU A 81 15.01 -0.88 -5.85
C LEU A 81 13.55 -0.54 -6.18
N PHE A 82 13.29 0.48 -7.00
CA PHE A 82 11.92 0.76 -7.44
C PHE A 82 11.41 -0.30 -8.41
N GLY A 83 12.27 -0.85 -9.26
CA GLY A 83 11.92 -1.96 -10.15
C GLY A 83 11.47 -3.18 -9.38
N SER A 84 12.25 -3.60 -8.36
CA SER A 84 11.88 -4.73 -7.50
C SER A 84 10.60 -4.48 -6.70
N ALA A 85 10.41 -3.27 -6.14
CA ALA A 85 9.20 -2.94 -5.40
C ALA A 85 7.94 -3.00 -6.28
N ARG A 86 8.03 -2.56 -7.55
CA ARG A 86 6.93 -2.68 -8.53
C ARG A 86 6.67 -4.12 -8.95
N SER A 87 7.72 -4.92 -9.11
CA SER A 87 7.59 -6.35 -9.41
C SER A 87 6.90 -7.09 -8.27
N ILE A 88 7.27 -6.81 -7.03
CA ILE A 88 6.63 -7.36 -5.83
C ILE A 88 5.15 -6.94 -5.76
N GLU A 89 4.83 -5.67 -6.01
CA GLU A 89 3.44 -5.20 -6.07
C GLU A 89 2.62 -5.96 -7.13
N LYS A 90 3.20 -6.16 -8.32
CA LYS A 90 2.55 -6.91 -9.41
C LYS A 90 2.29 -8.36 -9.00
N GLU A 91 3.30 -9.06 -8.45
CA GLU A 91 3.16 -10.45 -8.00
C GLU A 91 2.12 -10.57 -6.89
N LEU A 92 2.21 -9.71 -5.87
CA LEU A 92 1.26 -9.72 -4.74
C LEU A 92 -0.17 -9.42 -5.19
N ARG A 93 -0.35 -8.51 -6.17
CA ARG A 93 -1.66 -8.21 -6.77
C ARG A 93 -2.22 -9.40 -7.52
N SER A 94 -1.38 -10.09 -8.31
CA SER A 94 -1.78 -11.27 -9.06
C SER A 94 -2.18 -12.42 -8.13
N ASP A 95 -1.35 -12.69 -7.10
CA ASP A 95 -1.61 -13.75 -6.13
C ASP A 95 -2.86 -13.44 -5.29
N LEU A 96 -3.07 -12.17 -4.92
CA LEU A 96 -4.27 -11.72 -4.19
C LEU A 96 -5.54 -11.90 -5.04
N PHE A 97 -5.47 -11.55 -6.32
CA PHE A 97 -6.59 -11.74 -7.24
C PHE A 97 -6.89 -13.22 -7.44
N ALA A 98 -5.85 -14.02 -7.68
CA ALA A 98 -6.00 -15.47 -7.82
C ALA A 98 -6.62 -16.10 -6.57
N HIS A 99 -6.17 -15.68 -5.38
CA HIS A 99 -6.73 -16.18 -4.12
C HIS A 99 -8.20 -15.76 -3.94
N LEU A 100 -8.53 -14.48 -4.17
CA LEU A 100 -9.93 -14.04 -4.12
C LEU A 100 -10.82 -14.81 -5.08
N SER A 101 -10.36 -15.13 -6.29
CA SER A 101 -11.12 -15.90 -7.27
C SER A 101 -11.47 -17.31 -6.80
N THR A 102 -10.82 -17.83 -5.76
CA THR A 102 -11.13 -19.15 -5.16
C THR A 102 -12.13 -19.08 -4.01
N LEU A 103 -12.42 -17.87 -3.50
CA LEU A 103 -13.32 -17.72 -2.34
C LEU A 103 -14.78 -17.87 -2.75
N SER A 104 -15.59 -18.33 -1.80
CA SER A 104 -17.03 -18.57 -1.98
C SER A 104 -17.83 -17.26 -2.06
N PRO A 105 -19.06 -17.29 -2.63
CA PRO A 105 -19.98 -16.14 -2.61
C PRO A 105 -20.27 -15.60 -1.21
N HIS A 106 -20.24 -16.47 -0.19
CA HIS A 106 -20.40 -16.08 1.20
C HIS A 106 -19.42 -14.99 1.62
N TYR A 107 -18.14 -15.15 1.28
CA TYR A 107 -17.11 -14.13 1.57
C TYR A 107 -17.45 -12.77 0.96
N TYR A 108 -17.97 -12.73 -0.27
CA TYR A 108 -18.34 -11.51 -0.96
C TYR A 108 -19.64 -10.87 -0.42
N ASN A 109 -20.51 -11.64 0.18
CA ASN A 109 -21.69 -11.12 0.86
C ASN A 109 -21.33 -10.39 2.17
N GLU A 110 -20.32 -10.89 2.90
CA GLU A 110 -19.83 -10.25 4.13
C GLU A 110 -18.90 -9.05 3.86
N HIS A 111 -18.20 -9.05 2.73
CA HIS A 111 -17.18 -8.06 2.41
C HIS A 111 -17.60 -7.16 1.26
N LYS A 112 -17.79 -5.86 1.53
CA LYS A 112 -18.17 -4.89 0.50
C LYS A 112 -17.11 -4.79 -0.58
N THR A 113 -17.53 -4.76 -1.85
CA THR A 113 -16.62 -4.60 -3.01
C THR A 113 -15.71 -3.39 -2.88
N GLY A 114 -16.23 -2.26 -2.32
CA GLY A 114 -15.42 -1.06 -2.09
C GLY A 114 -14.25 -1.26 -1.11
N ASP A 115 -14.42 -2.08 -0.06
CA ASP A 115 -13.33 -2.41 0.86
C ASP A 115 -12.27 -3.28 0.18
N LEU A 116 -12.68 -4.29 -0.59
CA LEU A 116 -11.78 -5.12 -1.36
C LEU A 116 -10.98 -4.28 -2.37
N MET A 117 -11.64 -3.36 -3.08
CA MET A 117 -10.97 -2.43 -4.00
C MET A 117 -9.98 -1.52 -3.29
N ALA A 118 -10.31 -1.02 -2.09
CA ALA A 118 -9.39 -0.23 -1.28
C ALA A 118 -8.12 -1.03 -0.91
N ARG A 119 -8.25 -2.33 -0.63
CA ARG A 119 -7.11 -3.23 -0.38
C ARG A 119 -6.24 -3.43 -1.63
N PHE A 120 -6.86 -3.57 -2.80
CA PHE A 120 -6.15 -3.68 -4.09
C PHE A 120 -5.40 -2.42 -4.51
N ILE A 121 -5.88 -1.24 -4.12
CA ILE A 121 -5.31 0.04 -4.55
C ILE A 121 -4.42 0.60 -3.43
N ASN A 122 -4.99 0.88 -2.27
CA ASN A 122 -4.31 1.63 -1.22
C ASN A 122 -3.34 0.74 -0.41
N ASP A 123 -3.78 -0.47 -0.03
CA ASP A 123 -2.94 -1.34 0.79
C ASP A 123 -1.77 -1.92 0.01
N LEU A 124 -1.97 -2.32 -1.25
CA LEU A 124 -0.86 -2.76 -2.11
C LEU A 124 0.14 -1.62 -2.36
N GLN A 125 -0.35 -0.38 -2.53
CA GLN A 125 0.52 0.79 -2.66
C GLN A 125 1.34 1.04 -1.38
N ALA A 126 0.72 0.90 -0.20
CA ALA A 126 1.42 1.04 1.08
C ALA A 126 2.47 -0.08 1.29
N VAL A 127 2.16 -1.32 0.88
CA VAL A 127 3.13 -2.43 0.90
C VAL A 127 4.27 -2.18 -0.09
N ARG A 128 4.00 -1.66 -1.29
CA ARG A 128 5.05 -1.24 -2.22
C ARG A 128 5.96 -0.18 -1.60
N ALA A 129 5.39 0.83 -0.92
CA ALA A 129 6.17 1.83 -0.22
C ALA A 129 7.02 1.21 0.89
N LEU A 130 6.47 0.25 1.64
CA LEU A 130 7.17 -0.47 2.70
C LEU A 130 8.41 -1.21 2.18
N VAL A 131 8.28 -1.99 1.10
CA VAL A 131 9.39 -2.77 0.54
C VAL A 131 10.30 -1.97 -0.40
N GLY A 132 9.87 -0.79 -0.85
CA GLY A 132 10.60 0.10 -1.75
C GLY A 132 11.14 1.32 -1.01
N MET A 133 10.40 2.42 -1.04
CA MET A 133 10.85 3.72 -0.54
C MET A 133 11.30 3.69 0.93
N ASN A 134 10.59 2.95 1.79
CA ASN A 134 10.96 2.90 3.21
C ASN A 134 12.29 2.17 3.46
N VAL A 135 12.59 1.11 2.68
CA VAL A 135 13.88 0.44 2.74
C VAL A 135 14.98 1.40 2.31
N ILE A 136 14.76 2.13 1.21
CA ILE A 136 15.70 3.12 0.68
C ILE A 136 15.95 4.23 1.70
N SER A 137 14.88 4.89 2.17
CA SER A 137 15.00 6.03 3.09
C SER A 137 15.62 5.65 4.43
N THR A 138 15.29 4.45 4.96
CA THR A 138 15.89 3.96 6.22
C THR A 138 17.38 3.68 6.06
N PHE A 139 17.77 3.04 4.94
CA PHE A 139 19.16 2.74 4.66
C PHE A 139 19.95 4.02 4.40
N ASP A 140 19.47 4.88 3.49
CA ASP A 140 20.10 6.17 3.12
C ASP A 140 20.30 7.06 4.37
N ALA A 141 19.24 7.27 5.17
CA ALA A 141 19.33 8.06 6.38
C ALA A 141 20.35 7.50 7.38
N THR A 142 20.36 6.17 7.58
CA THR A 142 21.26 5.53 8.54
C THR A 142 22.72 5.57 8.05
N VAL A 143 22.96 5.20 6.81
CA VAL A 143 24.30 5.14 6.23
C VAL A 143 24.88 6.53 6.09
N MET A 144 24.10 7.48 5.55
CA MET A 144 24.53 8.88 5.39
C MET A 144 24.86 9.52 6.74
N LEU A 145 24.02 9.30 7.77
CA LEU A 145 24.28 9.77 9.14
C LEU A 145 25.64 9.24 9.65
N LEU A 146 25.86 7.93 9.55
CA LEU A 146 27.09 7.30 10.03
C LEU A 146 28.31 7.75 9.27
N LEU A 147 28.23 7.84 7.93
CA LEU A 147 29.35 8.26 7.08
C LEU A 147 29.72 9.73 7.32
N VAL A 148 28.73 10.60 7.42
CA VAL A 148 28.98 12.03 7.68
C VAL A 148 29.57 12.23 9.09
N LEU A 149 29.02 11.60 10.11
CA LEU A 149 29.59 11.64 11.47
C LEU A 149 31.02 11.08 11.49
N TRP A 150 31.27 10.00 10.79
CA TRP A 150 32.62 9.44 10.65
C TRP A 150 33.59 10.46 10.02
N GLN A 151 33.21 11.11 8.92
CA GLN A 151 34.03 12.14 8.28
C GLN A 151 34.25 13.36 9.19
N MET A 152 33.22 13.84 9.88
CA MET A 152 33.33 14.95 10.82
C MET A 152 34.32 14.65 11.96
N MET A 153 34.26 13.43 12.52
CA MET A 153 35.14 13.02 13.64
C MET A 153 36.57 12.76 13.19
N THR A 154 36.78 12.11 12.03
CA THR A 154 38.12 11.68 11.61
C THR A 154 38.85 12.72 10.79
N TYR A 155 38.15 13.48 9.94
CA TYR A 155 38.78 14.47 9.05
C TYR A 155 38.86 15.85 9.69
N VAL A 156 37.94 16.23 10.59
CA VAL A 156 37.92 17.57 11.18
C VAL A 156 38.27 17.50 12.67
N SER A 157 37.29 17.28 13.55
CA SER A 157 37.53 17.25 14.99
C SER A 157 36.37 16.57 15.74
N PRO A 158 36.64 15.58 16.61
CA PRO A 158 35.60 14.98 17.47
C PRO A 158 34.96 15.98 18.44
N LYS A 159 35.75 16.96 18.95
CA LYS A 159 35.24 17.99 19.85
C LYS A 159 34.20 18.87 19.16
N LEU A 160 34.53 19.36 17.96
CA LEU A 160 33.61 20.19 17.18
C LEU A 160 32.36 19.42 16.77
N THR A 161 32.52 18.16 16.42
CA THR A 161 31.39 17.28 16.07
C THR A 161 30.40 17.13 17.22
N GLY A 162 30.87 16.91 18.45
CA GLY A 162 30.01 16.82 19.64
C GLY A 162 29.21 18.09 19.87
N VAL A 163 29.82 19.26 19.75
CA VAL A 163 29.16 20.57 19.93
C VAL A 163 28.11 20.83 18.83
N ALA A 164 28.44 20.55 17.58
CA ALA A 164 27.55 20.84 16.44
C ALA A 164 26.36 19.85 16.33
N VAL A 165 26.55 18.59 16.72
CA VAL A 165 25.49 17.57 16.67
C VAL A 165 24.45 17.75 17.78
N LEU A 166 24.84 18.33 18.92
CA LEU A 166 23.96 18.48 20.08
C LEU A 166 22.65 19.25 19.77
N PRO A 167 22.65 20.41 19.07
CA PRO A 167 21.40 21.03 18.64
C PRO A 167 20.62 20.15 17.62
N LEU A 168 21.31 19.45 16.72
CA LEU A 168 20.65 18.65 15.69
C LEU A 168 19.87 17.46 16.27
N ILE A 169 20.27 16.96 17.44
CA ILE A 169 19.50 15.93 18.16
C ILE A 169 18.08 16.44 18.50
N LEU A 170 17.91 17.76 18.70
CA LEU A 170 16.60 18.35 18.94
C LEU A 170 15.64 18.17 17.75
N ILE A 171 16.16 17.98 16.54
CA ILE A 171 15.33 17.68 15.35
C ILE A 171 14.59 16.36 15.57
N ILE A 172 15.27 15.30 16.03
CA ILE A 172 14.67 13.97 16.26
C ILE A 172 13.58 14.06 17.33
N PHE A 173 13.85 14.75 18.43
CA PHE A 173 12.84 14.96 19.49
C PHE A 173 11.69 15.85 19.00
N GLY A 174 12.01 16.90 18.26
CA GLY A 174 11.03 17.80 17.64
C GLY A 174 10.08 17.05 16.71
N ASP A 175 10.60 16.19 15.85
CA ASP A 175 9.81 15.35 14.92
C ASP A 175 8.88 14.39 15.67
N TYR A 176 9.36 13.78 16.76
CA TYR A 176 8.51 12.91 17.59
C TYR A 176 7.31 13.67 18.20
N PHE A 177 7.55 14.82 18.81
CA PHE A 177 6.49 15.66 19.40
C PHE A 177 5.57 16.24 18.32
N TYR A 178 6.15 16.72 17.22
CA TYR A 178 5.41 17.21 16.06
C TYR A 178 4.48 16.13 15.49
N GLY A 179 4.97 14.93 15.27
CA GLY A 179 4.20 13.81 14.77
C GLY A 179 3.00 13.49 15.65
N LYS A 180 3.17 13.49 16.98
CA LYS A 180 2.08 13.26 17.94
C LYS A 180 0.99 14.35 17.88
N VAL A 181 1.39 15.62 17.86
CA VAL A 181 0.45 16.75 17.78
C VAL A 181 -0.22 16.79 16.39
N MET A 182 0.55 16.58 15.35
CA MET A 182 0.06 16.53 13.96
C MET A 182 -0.98 15.44 13.78
N HIS A 183 -0.71 14.23 14.28
CA HIS A 183 -1.66 13.12 14.18
C HIS A 183 -3.02 13.47 14.79
N LYS A 184 -3.04 14.06 16.00
CA LYS A 184 -4.28 14.51 16.67
C LYS A 184 -5.03 15.55 15.84
N ARG A 185 -4.33 16.55 15.30
CA ARG A 185 -4.93 17.60 14.48
C ARG A 185 -5.41 17.07 13.14
N PHE A 186 -4.66 16.14 12.55
CA PHE A 186 -5.02 15.50 11.29
C PHE A 186 -6.30 14.67 11.42
N LEU A 187 -6.45 13.88 12.50
CA LEU A 187 -7.70 13.15 12.78
C LEU A 187 -8.89 14.10 12.93
N ALA A 188 -8.73 15.22 13.65
CA ALA A 188 -9.79 16.21 13.78
C ALA A 188 -10.17 16.88 12.43
N LYS A 189 -9.18 17.16 11.58
CA LYS A 189 -9.39 17.61 10.20
C LYS A 189 -10.15 16.58 9.38
N GLN A 190 -9.72 15.29 9.45
CA GLN A 190 -10.33 14.19 8.71
C GLN A 190 -11.80 14.01 9.11
N GLN A 191 -12.09 14.04 10.42
CA GLN A 191 -13.46 13.94 10.92
C GLN A 191 -14.34 15.12 10.46
N ALA A 192 -13.81 16.34 10.51
CA ALA A 192 -14.53 17.52 10.01
C ALA A 192 -14.79 17.42 8.50
N PHE A 193 -13.85 16.89 7.74
CA PHE A 193 -14.02 16.67 6.30
C PHE A 193 -15.06 15.58 6.00
N SER A 194 -15.06 14.47 6.77
CA SER A 194 -16.10 13.44 6.67
C SER A 194 -17.48 14.03 6.90
N THR A 195 -17.67 14.78 8.00
CA THR A 195 -18.94 15.44 8.30
C THR A 195 -19.41 16.37 7.15
N LEU A 196 -18.48 17.10 6.53
CA LEU A 196 -18.79 17.95 5.37
C LEU A 196 -19.25 17.11 4.16
N THR A 197 -18.55 16.00 3.91
CA THR A 197 -18.88 15.07 2.81
C THR A 197 -20.24 14.41 3.03
N ASP A 198 -20.51 13.94 4.24
CA ASP A 198 -21.78 13.33 4.62
C ASP A 198 -22.94 14.32 4.41
N GLN A 199 -22.75 15.58 4.82
CA GLN A 199 -23.74 16.65 4.59
C GLN A 199 -23.98 16.92 3.11
N VAL A 200 -22.93 16.96 2.29
CA VAL A 200 -23.08 17.11 0.82
C VAL A 200 -23.85 15.93 0.23
N GLN A 201 -23.52 14.71 0.64
CA GLN A 201 -24.19 13.51 0.17
C GLN A 201 -25.68 13.52 0.55
N GLU A 202 -26.00 13.88 1.80
CA GLU A 202 -27.39 14.00 2.28
C GLU A 202 -28.15 15.07 1.50
N THR A 203 -27.57 16.27 1.31
CA THR A 203 -28.15 17.39 0.55
C THR A 203 -28.43 16.99 -0.91
N VAL A 204 -27.47 16.32 -1.57
CA VAL A 204 -27.63 15.89 -2.97
C VAL A 204 -28.67 14.77 -3.08
N SER A 205 -28.65 13.80 -2.19
CA SER A 205 -29.64 12.70 -2.17
C SER A 205 -31.03 13.20 -1.87
N GLY A 206 -31.16 14.19 -0.96
CA GLY A 206 -32.43 14.83 -0.55
C GLY A 206 -32.82 16.02 -1.40
N ILE A 207 -32.18 16.34 -2.51
CA ILE A 207 -32.37 17.58 -3.27
C ILE A 207 -33.84 17.82 -3.71
N ARG A 208 -34.56 16.73 -4.02
CA ARG A 208 -35.98 16.83 -4.38
C ARG A 208 -36.83 17.36 -3.21
N VAL A 209 -36.53 16.88 -1.98
CA VAL A 209 -37.22 17.32 -0.76
C VAL A 209 -36.92 18.80 -0.49
N ILE A 210 -35.63 19.17 -0.53
CA ILE A 210 -35.18 20.55 -0.33
C ILE A 210 -35.87 21.48 -1.30
N LYS A 211 -35.96 21.12 -2.58
CA LYS A 211 -36.65 21.85 -3.63
C LYS A 211 -38.16 21.96 -3.39
N SER A 212 -38.81 20.84 -3.01
CA SER A 212 -40.25 20.80 -2.77
C SER A 212 -40.69 21.70 -1.60
N PHE A 213 -39.81 21.84 -0.58
CA PHE A 213 -40.09 22.67 0.59
C PHE A 213 -39.42 24.05 0.56
N VAL A 214 -38.74 24.41 -0.55
CA VAL A 214 -38.03 25.70 -0.74
C VAL A 214 -37.06 26.01 0.40
N GLN A 215 -36.26 24.98 0.81
CA GLN A 215 -35.35 25.09 1.95
C GLN A 215 -33.87 25.30 1.53
N GLU A 216 -33.60 25.75 0.30
CA GLU A 216 -32.25 25.93 -0.22
C GLU A 216 -31.42 26.91 0.62
N ARG A 217 -32.04 28.00 1.11
CA ARG A 217 -31.31 28.97 1.95
C ARG A 217 -30.90 28.41 3.30
N LYS A 218 -31.73 27.55 3.90
CA LYS A 218 -31.44 26.90 5.17
C LYS A 218 -30.27 25.93 5.01
N GLU A 219 -30.31 25.12 3.95
CA GLU A 219 -29.24 24.19 3.64
C GLU A 219 -27.92 24.90 3.30
N LEU A 220 -27.98 26.00 2.54
CA LEU A 220 -26.80 26.81 2.25
C LEU A 220 -26.14 27.34 3.55
N TYR A 221 -26.98 27.82 4.49
CA TYR A 221 -26.49 28.33 5.76
C TYR A 221 -25.83 27.18 6.63
N ALA A 222 -26.48 26.02 6.69
CA ALA A 222 -25.95 24.85 7.37
C ALA A 222 -24.61 24.41 6.77
N PHE A 223 -24.55 24.35 5.44
CA PHE A 223 -23.33 24.01 4.72
C PHE A 223 -22.19 25.02 4.97
N ALA A 224 -22.50 26.32 4.93
CA ALA A 224 -21.54 27.38 5.23
C ALA A 224 -20.94 27.23 6.63
N LYS A 225 -21.75 26.88 7.65
CA LYS A 225 -21.30 26.65 9.02
C LYS A 225 -20.35 25.45 9.10
N THR A 226 -20.71 24.34 8.46
CA THR A 226 -19.85 23.11 8.42
C THR A 226 -18.55 23.37 7.66
N THR A 227 -18.62 24.15 6.56
CA THR A 227 -17.42 24.55 5.80
C THR A 227 -16.48 25.42 6.63
N LEU A 228 -17.01 26.40 7.39
CA LEU A 228 -16.19 27.22 8.29
C LEU A 228 -15.52 26.39 9.38
N PHE A 229 -16.25 25.44 9.97
CA PHE A 229 -15.69 24.51 10.95
C PHE A 229 -14.57 23.66 10.34
N THR A 230 -14.79 23.09 9.15
CA THR A 230 -13.78 22.31 8.42
C THR A 230 -12.55 23.14 8.07
N LYS A 231 -12.76 24.39 7.61
CA LYS A 231 -11.67 25.35 7.38
C LYS A 231 -10.85 25.60 8.63
N GLU A 232 -11.48 25.79 9.78
CA GLU A 232 -10.77 26.04 11.06
C GLU A 232 -9.92 24.85 11.45
N LYS A 233 -10.44 23.60 11.35
CA LYS A 233 -9.65 22.38 11.62
C LYS A 233 -8.48 22.22 10.65
N ASN A 234 -8.72 22.52 9.35
CA ASN A 234 -7.66 22.52 8.34
C ASN A 234 -6.57 23.56 8.65
N LEU A 235 -6.95 24.79 8.98
CA LEU A 235 -6.00 25.84 9.39
C LEU A 235 -5.19 25.43 10.61
N GLY A 236 -5.77 24.68 11.55
CA GLY A 236 -5.03 24.10 12.67
C GLY A 236 -3.88 23.20 12.26
N VAL A 237 -4.06 22.39 11.20
CA VAL A 237 -3.00 21.55 10.60
C VAL A 237 -1.98 22.44 9.88
N VAL A 238 -2.44 23.33 9.01
CA VAL A 238 -1.57 24.21 8.19
C VAL A 238 -0.67 25.09 9.07
N ARG A 239 -1.22 25.70 10.13
CA ARG A 239 -0.41 26.50 11.08
C ARG A 239 0.69 25.69 11.74
N LEU A 240 0.43 24.43 12.09
CA LEU A 240 1.46 23.57 12.66
C LEU A 240 2.52 23.22 11.62
N GLN A 241 2.12 22.91 10.38
CA GLN A 241 3.06 22.65 9.28
C GLN A 241 3.93 23.88 8.96
N ALA A 242 3.32 25.06 8.96
CA ALA A 242 4.04 26.32 8.70
C ALA A 242 5.11 26.66 9.76
N LEU A 243 5.01 26.13 10.98
CA LEU A 243 6.00 26.34 12.04
C LEU A 243 7.20 25.39 11.95
N VAL A 244 7.05 24.24 11.28
CA VAL A 244 8.11 23.20 11.26
C VAL A 244 9.35 23.69 10.53
N MET A 245 9.20 24.19 9.30
CA MET A 245 10.36 24.64 8.51
C MET A 245 11.14 25.77 9.20
N PRO A 246 10.54 26.86 9.71
CA PRO A 246 11.27 27.87 10.46
C PRO A 246 11.94 27.35 11.74
N LEU A 247 11.35 26.38 12.44
CA LEU A 247 11.96 25.76 13.61
C LEU A 247 13.18 24.92 13.24
N LEU A 248 13.09 24.15 12.14
CA LEU A 248 14.22 23.40 11.60
C LEU A 248 15.34 24.33 11.18
N ASP A 249 15.03 25.40 10.43
CA ASP A 249 16.01 26.42 10.02
C ASP A 249 16.67 27.07 11.22
N LEU A 250 15.91 27.34 12.30
CA LEU A 250 16.45 27.86 13.55
C LEU A 250 17.44 26.89 14.21
N ILE A 251 17.10 25.60 14.29
CA ILE A 251 17.98 24.57 14.88
C ILE A 251 19.26 24.43 14.06
N VAL A 252 19.13 24.36 12.74
CA VAL A 252 20.27 24.28 11.82
C VAL A 252 21.11 25.56 11.91
N GLY A 253 20.45 26.72 12.00
CA GLY A 253 21.12 28.02 12.21
C GLY A 253 21.91 28.06 13.51
N ILE A 254 21.37 27.53 14.63
CA ILE A 254 22.08 27.40 15.89
C ILE A 254 23.29 26.47 15.75
N ALA A 255 23.13 25.32 15.12
CA ALA A 255 24.23 24.39 14.86
C ALA A 255 25.33 25.04 14.00
N SER A 256 24.95 25.79 12.96
CA SER A 256 25.89 26.55 12.12
C SER A 256 26.56 27.67 12.90
N LEU A 257 25.84 28.40 13.75
CA LEU A 257 26.41 29.44 14.63
C LEU A 257 27.41 28.85 15.61
N LEU A 258 27.07 27.75 16.28
CA LEU A 258 28.01 27.07 17.19
C LEU A 258 29.24 26.56 16.43
N THR A 259 29.06 26.05 15.22
CA THR A 259 30.15 25.65 14.35
C THR A 259 31.05 26.85 14.00
N LEU A 260 30.44 28.00 13.69
CA LEU A 260 31.17 29.21 13.33
C LEU A 260 31.98 29.75 14.51
N VAL A 261 31.36 29.82 15.70
CA VAL A 261 32.00 30.34 16.90
C VAL A 261 33.09 29.40 17.43
N TYR A 262 32.72 28.13 17.67
CA TYR A 262 33.66 27.17 18.26
C TYR A 262 34.64 26.62 17.23
N GLY A 263 34.22 26.37 16.00
CA GLY A 263 35.10 25.98 14.89
C GLY A 263 36.05 27.11 14.52
N GLY A 264 35.59 28.36 14.48
CA GLY A 264 36.45 29.56 14.33
C GLY A 264 37.49 29.68 15.43
N TYR A 265 37.09 29.45 16.71
CA TYR A 265 38.03 29.37 17.81
C TYR A 265 39.12 28.33 17.58
N LEU A 266 38.73 27.08 17.21
CA LEU A 266 39.69 26.00 16.96
C LEU A 266 40.58 26.31 15.73
N ALA A 267 40.07 27.00 14.72
CA ALA A 267 40.87 27.43 13.55
C ALA A 267 41.90 28.51 13.94
N ILE A 268 41.54 29.51 14.76
CA ILE A 268 42.45 30.55 15.26
C ILE A 268 43.57 29.95 16.09
N TYR A 269 43.30 28.95 16.90
CA TYR A 269 44.29 28.27 17.72
C TYR A 269 45.04 27.15 16.99
N GLY A 270 44.77 26.93 15.69
CA GLY A 270 45.49 25.99 14.86
C GLY A 270 45.15 24.50 15.08
N GLU A 271 44.05 24.21 15.84
CA GLU A 271 43.59 22.82 16.00
C GLU A 271 42.91 22.26 14.72
N ILE A 272 42.32 23.14 13.90
CA ILE A 272 41.78 22.81 12.57
C ILE A 272 42.24 23.89 11.57
N ASN A 273 42.31 23.52 10.25
CA ASN A 273 42.58 24.49 9.23
C ASN A 273 41.30 25.09 8.61
N ILE A 274 41.44 26.18 7.84
CA ILE A 274 40.32 26.90 7.23
C ILE A 274 39.50 25.96 6.31
N GLY A 275 40.18 25.09 5.55
CA GLY A 275 39.54 24.12 4.69
C GLY A 275 38.69 23.10 5.46
N GLN A 276 39.19 22.60 6.59
CA GLN A 276 38.44 21.71 7.49
C GLN A 276 37.20 22.39 8.09
N PHE A 277 37.32 23.67 8.46
CA PHE A 277 36.22 24.49 8.94
C PHE A 277 35.09 24.62 7.92
N ILE A 278 35.41 24.89 6.66
CA ILE A 278 34.43 24.99 5.57
C ILE A 278 33.80 23.62 5.28
N SER A 279 34.62 22.56 5.23
CA SER A 279 34.12 21.18 5.06
C SER A 279 33.14 20.82 6.16
N PHE A 280 33.42 21.19 7.41
CA PHE A 280 32.60 20.89 8.56
C PHE A 280 31.21 21.53 8.44
N ASN A 281 31.13 22.81 8.04
CA ASN A 281 29.86 23.48 7.84
C ASN A 281 28.99 22.79 6.75
N SER A 282 29.63 22.28 5.69
CA SER A 282 28.95 21.47 4.68
C SER A 282 28.43 20.15 5.24
N TYR A 283 29.20 19.48 6.10
CA TYR A 283 28.76 18.25 6.79
C TYR A 283 27.57 18.48 7.72
N VAL A 284 27.54 19.58 8.47
CA VAL A 284 26.40 19.96 9.32
C VAL A 284 25.11 20.03 8.48
N THR A 285 25.18 20.66 7.32
CA THR A 285 24.03 20.75 6.40
C THR A 285 23.62 19.38 5.86
N MET A 286 24.57 18.48 5.60
CA MET A 286 24.28 17.12 5.11
C MET A 286 23.58 16.25 6.18
N LEU A 287 23.73 16.54 7.47
CA LEU A 287 23.07 15.79 8.55
C LEU A 287 21.56 16.09 8.71
N VAL A 288 21.08 17.21 8.15
CA VAL A 288 19.69 17.65 8.34
C VAL A 288 18.70 16.63 7.77
N TRP A 289 18.91 16.20 6.54
CA TRP A 289 18.04 15.24 5.87
C TRP A 289 17.95 13.89 6.59
N PRO A 290 19.05 13.22 6.94
CA PRO A 290 18.99 11.97 7.68
C PRO A 290 18.22 12.05 9.00
N MET A 291 18.39 13.15 9.72
CA MET A 291 17.70 13.34 11.01
C MET A 291 16.20 13.51 10.85
N MET A 292 15.74 14.21 9.82
CA MET A 292 14.31 14.34 9.48
C MET A 292 13.71 13.01 9.00
N ALA A 293 14.45 12.23 8.22
CA ALA A 293 13.97 10.99 7.63
C ALA A 293 13.63 9.91 8.69
N VAL A 294 14.25 9.93 9.86
CA VAL A 294 13.98 8.96 10.94
C VAL A 294 12.50 8.98 11.36
N GLY A 295 11.94 10.16 11.60
CA GLY A 295 10.53 10.31 12.01
C GLY A 295 9.54 9.87 10.94
N GLU A 296 9.81 10.24 9.68
CA GLU A 296 8.97 9.86 8.54
C GLU A 296 9.00 8.35 8.30
N CYS A 297 10.18 7.72 8.39
CA CYS A 297 10.35 6.27 8.23
C CYS A 297 9.51 5.47 9.23
N ILE A 298 9.51 5.86 10.52
CA ILE A 298 8.74 5.17 11.57
C ILE A 298 7.24 5.16 11.21
N THR A 299 6.71 6.31 10.80
CA THR A 299 5.29 6.46 10.43
C THR A 299 4.94 5.63 9.19
N SER A 300 5.75 5.74 8.16
CA SER A 300 5.51 5.05 6.89
C SER A 300 5.64 3.52 7.01
N VAL A 301 6.62 3.03 7.78
CA VAL A 301 6.77 1.60 8.09
C VAL A 301 5.55 1.09 8.85
N SER A 302 5.06 1.83 9.85
CA SER A 302 3.87 1.45 10.62
C SER A 302 2.62 1.33 9.75
N GLN A 303 2.43 2.27 8.81
CA GLN A 303 1.33 2.21 7.84
C GLN A 303 1.46 1.01 6.90
N GLY A 304 2.66 0.77 6.36
CA GLY A 304 2.93 -0.36 5.50
C GLY A 304 2.69 -1.71 6.16
N LEU A 305 3.08 -1.86 7.43
CA LEU A 305 2.82 -3.07 8.22
C LEU A 305 1.33 -3.28 8.50
N ALA A 306 0.57 -2.21 8.79
CA ALA A 306 -0.87 -2.30 8.97
C ALA A 306 -1.57 -2.74 7.68
N SER A 307 -1.18 -2.21 6.54
CA SER A 307 -1.71 -2.60 5.23
C SER A 307 -1.34 -4.04 4.86
N LEU A 308 -0.11 -4.46 5.15
CA LEU A 308 0.34 -5.84 4.95
C LEU A 308 -0.47 -6.83 5.79
N ARG A 309 -0.85 -6.45 7.03
CA ARG A 309 -1.72 -7.25 7.88
C ARG A 309 -3.10 -7.43 7.26
N ARG A 310 -3.73 -6.37 6.75
CA ARG A 310 -5.04 -6.47 6.09
C ARG A 310 -5.02 -7.35 4.83
N ILE A 311 -3.93 -7.32 4.08
CA ILE A 311 -3.74 -8.21 2.93
C ILE A 311 -3.55 -9.66 3.41
N GLN A 312 -2.77 -9.89 4.49
CA GLN A 312 -2.57 -11.20 5.05
C GLN A 312 -3.89 -11.82 5.55
N GLU A 313 -4.79 -11.00 6.12
CA GLU A 313 -6.12 -11.44 6.55
C GLU A 313 -6.91 -12.07 5.40
N ILE A 314 -6.80 -11.53 4.18
CA ILE A 314 -7.45 -12.14 3.00
C ILE A 314 -6.80 -13.50 2.67
N PHE A 315 -5.48 -13.59 2.65
CA PHE A 315 -4.78 -14.84 2.37
C PHE A 315 -5.01 -15.92 3.43
N ASP A 316 -5.34 -15.54 4.65
CA ASP A 316 -5.62 -16.48 5.75
C ASP A 316 -7.04 -17.09 5.62
N VAL A 317 -7.94 -16.49 4.82
CA VAL A 317 -9.25 -17.05 4.52
C VAL A 317 -9.10 -18.26 3.61
N LYS A 318 -9.58 -19.40 4.04
CA LYS A 318 -9.56 -20.62 3.23
C LYS A 318 -10.80 -20.69 2.34
N PRO A 319 -10.65 -21.11 1.07
CA PRO A 319 -11.82 -21.42 0.26
C PRO A 319 -12.71 -22.48 0.93
N GLU A 320 -13.99 -22.16 1.07
CA GLU A 320 -14.98 -23.08 1.68
C GLU A 320 -15.35 -24.18 0.70
N ILE A 321 -15.46 -23.85 -0.58
CA ILE A 321 -15.92 -24.74 -1.65
C ILE A 321 -14.72 -25.16 -2.47
N VAL A 322 -14.27 -26.37 -2.29
CA VAL A 322 -13.12 -26.96 -3.00
C VAL A 322 -13.42 -28.40 -3.39
N ASP A 323 -12.73 -28.90 -4.39
CA ASP A 323 -12.70 -30.32 -4.68
C ASP A 323 -11.92 -31.04 -3.57
N GLY A 324 -12.60 -31.91 -2.82
CA GLY A 324 -12.02 -32.68 -1.72
C GLY A 324 -11.66 -34.12 -2.12
N ASP A 325 -11.28 -34.92 -1.15
CA ASP A 325 -10.84 -36.32 -1.36
C ASP A 325 -11.95 -37.27 -1.87
N MET A 326 -13.23 -36.87 -1.77
CA MET A 326 -14.36 -37.65 -2.25
C MET A 326 -14.65 -37.45 -3.74
N VAL A 327 -13.98 -36.54 -4.42
CA VAL A 327 -14.26 -36.21 -5.83
C VAL A 327 -13.80 -37.36 -6.73
N ASP A 328 -14.70 -37.84 -7.59
CA ASP A 328 -14.38 -38.80 -8.64
C ASP A 328 -14.06 -38.07 -9.96
N PRO A 329 -12.79 -38.03 -10.39
CA PRO A 329 -12.37 -37.34 -11.61
C PRO A 329 -12.97 -37.93 -12.89
N SER A 330 -13.55 -39.15 -12.84
CA SER A 330 -14.16 -39.81 -13.99
C SER A 330 -15.50 -39.17 -14.39
N ILE A 331 -16.15 -38.43 -13.48
CA ILE A 331 -17.45 -37.80 -13.73
C ILE A 331 -17.24 -36.50 -14.51
N GLN A 332 -17.36 -36.54 -15.82
CA GLN A 332 -17.15 -35.38 -16.71
C GLN A 332 -18.44 -34.86 -17.35
N THR A 333 -19.45 -35.74 -17.53
CA THR A 333 -20.72 -35.39 -18.13
C THR A 333 -21.87 -35.85 -17.26
N LEU A 334 -22.91 -35.02 -17.18
CA LEU A 334 -24.12 -35.29 -16.40
C LEU A 334 -25.32 -35.41 -17.34
N LYS A 335 -26.21 -36.39 -17.05
CA LYS A 335 -27.46 -36.60 -17.80
C LYS A 335 -28.59 -35.73 -17.27
N GLY A 336 -28.52 -35.33 -15.99
CA GLY A 336 -29.45 -34.41 -15.37
C GLY A 336 -30.60 -35.06 -14.60
N ASP A 337 -30.45 -36.29 -14.11
CA ASP A 337 -31.35 -36.87 -13.12
C ASP A 337 -31.01 -36.32 -11.75
N ILE A 338 -31.89 -35.49 -11.17
CA ILE A 338 -31.65 -34.76 -9.92
C ILE A 338 -32.57 -35.27 -8.82
N SER A 339 -32.01 -35.77 -7.72
CA SER A 339 -32.74 -36.08 -6.52
C SER A 339 -32.35 -35.15 -5.36
N ILE A 340 -33.33 -34.55 -4.75
CA ILE A 340 -33.21 -33.75 -3.52
C ILE A 340 -34.01 -34.45 -2.44
N GLU A 341 -33.36 -34.79 -1.31
CA GLU A 341 -33.98 -35.57 -0.23
C GLU A 341 -33.78 -34.84 1.10
N HIS A 342 -34.89 -34.50 1.74
CA HIS A 342 -34.94 -33.88 3.09
C HIS A 342 -34.02 -32.63 3.19
N LEU A 343 -33.91 -31.84 2.11
CA LEU A 343 -33.05 -30.68 2.06
C LEU A 343 -33.50 -29.58 2.98
N SER A 344 -32.71 -29.32 4.01
CA SER A 344 -32.84 -28.14 4.89
C SER A 344 -31.59 -27.30 4.79
N PHE A 345 -31.78 -26.01 4.56
CA PHE A 345 -30.64 -25.09 4.32
C PHE A 345 -30.90 -23.72 4.97
N ALA A 346 -29.87 -23.21 5.65
CA ALA A 346 -29.76 -21.83 6.10
C ALA A 346 -28.46 -21.22 5.57
N TYR A 347 -28.47 -19.93 5.20
CA TYR A 347 -27.25 -19.26 4.78
C TYR A 347 -26.27 -19.11 5.95
N PRO A 348 -24.95 -19.18 5.73
CA PRO A 348 -23.95 -19.09 6.78
C PRO A 348 -23.99 -17.79 7.58
N ASP A 349 -24.42 -16.68 6.97
CA ASP A 349 -24.61 -15.37 7.61
C ASP A 349 -25.83 -15.33 8.55
N GLN A 350 -26.81 -16.24 8.36
CA GLN A 350 -28.01 -16.34 9.18
C GLN A 350 -28.34 -17.80 9.53
N PRO A 351 -27.48 -18.51 10.26
CA PRO A 351 -27.59 -19.97 10.47
C PRO A 351 -28.80 -20.40 11.28
N THR A 352 -29.44 -19.46 11.98
CA THR A 352 -30.64 -19.73 12.78
C THR A 352 -31.97 -19.58 12.01
N VAL A 353 -31.91 -19.06 10.78
CA VAL A 353 -33.09 -18.82 9.95
C VAL A 353 -33.05 -19.76 8.75
N PRO A 354 -33.75 -20.91 8.79
CA PRO A 354 -33.79 -21.82 7.66
C PRO A 354 -34.50 -21.14 6.48
N VAL A 355 -33.93 -21.27 5.28
CA VAL A 355 -34.49 -20.78 4.01
C VAL A 355 -35.20 -21.90 3.26
N LEU A 356 -34.72 -23.12 3.41
CA LEU A 356 -35.36 -24.34 2.93
C LEU A 356 -35.54 -25.29 4.11
N GLU A 357 -36.70 -25.89 4.25
CA GLU A 357 -37.02 -26.83 5.31
C GLU A 357 -37.62 -28.09 4.71
N ASP A 358 -36.95 -29.23 4.89
CA ASP A 358 -37.40 -30.57 4.51
C ASP A 358 -37.93 -30.70 3.08
N VAL A 359 -37.21 -30.12 2.13
CA VAL A 359 -37.59 -30.14 0.70
C VAL A 359 -37.12 -31.45 0.07
N SER A 360 -38.08 -32.21 -0.47
CA SER A 360 -37.81 -33.45 -1.20
C SER A 360 -38.45 -33.37 -2.60
N VAL A 361 -37.65 -33.59 -3.64
CA VAL A 361 -38.11 -33.58 -5.03
C VAL A 361 -37.17 -34.39 -5.92
N HIS A 362 -37.74 -35.12 -6.86
CA HIS A 362 -37.00 -35.86 -7.90
C HIS A 362 -37.39 -35.34 -9.28
N VAL A 363 -36.38 -35.02 -10.11
CA VAL A 363 -36.53 -34.49 -11.48
C VAL A 363 -35.73 -35.39 -12.41
N LYS A 364 -36.40 -36.14 -13.27
CA LYS A 364 -35.74 -37.01 -14.24
C LYS A 364 -35.07 -36.21 -15.33
N ALA A 365 -34.07 -36.81 -15.94
CA ALA A 365 -33.43 -36.24 -17.12
C ALA A 365 -34.43 -35.86 -18.20
N GLY A 366 -34.40 -34.61 -18.67
CA GLY A 366 -35.30 -34.08 -19.70
C GLY A 366 -36.65 -33.57 -19.16
N GLU A 367 -36.95 -33.70 -17.86
CA GLU A 367 -38.15 -33.11 -17.24
C GLU A 367 -37.97 -31.64 -16.92
N THR A 368 -39.10 -30.92 -16.85
CA THR A 368 -39.15 -29.52 -16.42
C THR A 368 -39.85 -29.41 -15.07
N LEU A 369 -39.16 -28.87 -14.09
CA LEU A 369 -39.72 -28.53 -12.79
C LEU A 369 -40.00 -27.02 -12.68
N ALA A 370 -41.25 -26.67 -12.36
CA ALA A 370 -41.63 -25.30 -12.03
C ALA A 370 -41.70 -25.09 -10.52
N VAL A 371 -40.90 -24.13 -10.00
CA VAL A 371 -40.89 -23.79 -8.56
C VAL A 371 -41.60 -22.46 -8.35
N LEU A 372 -42.76 -22.49 -7.70
CA LEU A 372 -43.59 -21.33 -7.44
C LEU A 372 -43.57 -20.95 -5.95
N GLY A 373 -43.60 -19.67 -5.67
CA GLY A 373 -43.63 -19.17 -4.29
C GLY A 373 -43.47 -17.64 -4.20
N ARG A 374 -43.74 -17.08 -3.03
CA ARG A 374 -43.61 -15.67 -2.76
C ARG A 374 -42.13 -15.20 -2.83
N THR A 375 -41.89 -13.89 -2.94
CA THR A 375 -40.56 -13.32 -2.79
C THR A 375 -39.98 -13.70 -1.44
N GLY A 376 -38.74 -14.15 -1.39
CA GLY A 376 -38.09 -14.58 -0.15
C GLY A 376 -38.32 -16.05 0.24
N SER A 377 -39.07 -16.86 -0.54
CA SER A 377 -39.36 -18.28 -0.22
C SER A 377 -38.24 -19.26 -0.62
N GLY A 378 -37.02 -18.82 -0.86
CA GLY A 378 -35.89 -19.73 -1.13
C GLY A 378 -35.76 -20.26 -2.57
N LYS A 379 -36.60 -19.81 -3.55
CA LYS A 379 -36.56 -20.33 -4.92
C LYS A 379 -35.17 -20.21 -5.57
N SER A 380 -34.51 -19.07 -5.43
CA SER A 380 -33.17 -18.81 -5.99
C SER A 380 -32.06 -19.56 -5.24
N THR A 381 -32.35 -20.09 -4.06
CA THR A 381 -31.41 -20.87 -3.26
C THR A 381 -31.17 -22.24 -3.90
N LEU A 382 -32.20 -22.87 -4.46
CA LEU A 382 -32.08 -24.20 -5.09
C LEU A 382 -31.03 -24.23 -6.24
N PRO A 383 -31.09 -23.34 -7.25
CA PRO A 383 -30.04 -23.27 -8.27
C PRO A 383 -28.66 -22.98 -7.69
N SER A 384 -28.56 -22.15 -6.65
CA SER A 384 -27.27 -21.83 -6.01
C SER A 384 -26.67 -23.07 -5.34
N LEU A 385 -27.48 -23.91 -4.71
CA LEU A 385 -27.05 -25.17 -4.12
C LEU A 385 -26.70 -26.23 -5.19
N LEU A 386 -27.48 -26.33 -6.26
CA LEU A 386 -27.18 -27.21 -7.39
C LEU A 386 -25.84 -26.90 -8.06
N MET A 387 -25.50 -25.62 -8.20
CA MET A 387 -24.19 -25.17 -8.72
C MET A 387 -23.07 -25.26 -7.66
N ARG A 388 -23.40 -25.77 -6.46
CA ARG A 388 -22.47 -25.83 -5.35
C ARG A 388 -21.77 -24.49 -5.10
N LEU A 389 -22.56 -23.40 -5.00
CA LEU A 389 -22.07 -22.08 -4.53
C LEU A 389 -22.05 -22.04 -3.00
N TYR A 390 -22.82 -22.91 -2.35
CA TYR A 390 -22.84 -23.24 -0.94
C TYR A 390 -22.87 -24.76 -0.80
N ASP A 391 -22.20 -25.31 0.21
CA ASP A 391 -22.25 -26.73 0.49
C ASP A 391 -23.49 -27.10 1.31
N VAL A 392 -24.00 -28.27 1.05
CA VAL A 392 -25.04 -28.94 1.84
C VAL A 392 -24.49 -30.22 2.44
N PRO A 393 -25.13 -30.79 3.49
CA PRO A 393 -24.78 -32.11 3.99
C PRO A 393 -24.84 -33.17 2.90
N ASP A 394 -24.03 -34.22 3.05
CA ASP A 394 -23.92 -35.30 2.06
C ASP A 394 -25.26 -36.06 1.93
N GLY A 395 -25.59 -36.42 0.70
CA GLY A 395 -26.79 -37.20 0.39
C GLY A 395 -28.07 -36.37 0.20
N MET A 396 -28.09 -35.09 0.60
CA MET A 396 -29.29 -34.25 0.39
C MET A 396 -29.56 -33.88 -1.06
N ILE A 397 -28.49 -33.76 -1.88
CA ILE A 397 -28.60 -33.48 -3.32
C ILE A 397 -27.72 -34.47 -4.06
N THR A 398 -28.29 -35.19 -5.00
CA THR A 398 -27.57 -36.08 -5.90
C THR A 398 -27.92 -35.75 -7.35
N ILE A 399 -26.95 -35.91 -8.25
CA ILE A 399 -27.15 -35.78 -9.70
C ILE A 399 -26.63 -37.07 -10.35
N ASP A 400 -27.49 -37.72 -11.13
CA ASP A 400 -27.20 -39.03 -11.77
C ASP A 400 -26.77 -40.10 -10.73
N GLY A 401 -27.28 -40.04 -9.54
CA GLY A 401 -26.94 -40.94 -8.42
C GLY A 401 -25.64 -40.61 -7.68
N HIS A 402 -24.90 -39.60 -8.11
CA HIS A 402 -23.70 -39.13 -7.44
C HIS A 402 -23.98 -37.95 -6.50
N ASN A 403 -23.36 -37.94 -5.31
CA ASN A 403 -23.45 -36.81 -4.40
C ASN A 403 -22.75 -35.57 -5.04
N LEU A 404 -23.28 -34.37 -4.79
CA LEU A 404 -22.68 -33.12 -5.29
C LEU A 404 -21.18 -32.98 -4.97
N ARG A 405 -20.72 -33.51 -3.83
CA ARG A 405 -19.31 -33.47 -3.42
C ARG A 405 -18.42 -34.50 -4.13
N GLU A 406 -19.01 -35.51 -4.76
CA GLU A 406 -18.28 -36.50 -5.58
C GLU A 406 -18.01 -35.96 -6.99
N ILE A 407 -18.80 -34.99 -7.46
CA ILE A 407 -18.68 -34.41 -8.77
C ILE A 407 -17.62 -33.29 -8.77
N PRO A 408 -16.61 -33.32 -9.66
CA PRO A 408 -15.67 -32.22 -9.80
C PRO A 408 -16.38 -30.89 -10.06
N LEU A 409 -16.04 -29.82 -9.33
CA LEU A 409 -16.69 -28.50 -9.46
C LEU A 409 -16.67 -27.99 -10.92
N ALA A 410 -15.58 -28.22 -11.64
CA ALA A 410 -15.46 -27.84 -13.04
C ALA A 410 -16.45 -28.62 -13.92
N ALA A 411 -16.64 -29.92 -13.69
CA ALA A 411 -17.60 -30.75 -14.42
C ALA A 411 -19.03 -30.35 -14.06
N LEU A 412 -19.34 -30.18 -12.77
CA LEU A 412 -20.65 -29.76 -12.29
C LEU A 412 -21.10 -28.45 -12.97
N ARG A 413 -20.26 -27.41 -12.88
CA ARG A 413 -20.59 -26.07 -13.41
C ARG A 413 -20.54 -25.97 -14.93
N ARG A 414 -19.84 -26.87 -15.64
CA ARG A 414 -19.85 -26.95 -17.10
C ARG A 414 -21.14 -27.58 -17.62
N ASN A 415 -21.75 -28.51 -16.88
CA ASN A 415 -22.98 -29.21 -17.27
C ASN A 415 -24.25 -28.47 -16.79
N ILE A 416 -24.16 -27.40 -16.00
CA ILE A 416 -25.32 -26.64 -15.53
C ILE A 416 -25.24 -25.20 -16.08
N ALA A 417 -26.23 -24.81 -16.86
CA ALA A 417 -26.43 -23.43 -17.29
C ALA A 417 -27.41 -22.74 -16.29
N CYS A 418 -27.08 -21.56 -15.81
CA CYS A 418 -27.91 -20.79 -14.91
C CYS A 418 -28.10 -19.36 -15.43
N VAL A 419 -29.35 -18.89 -15.41
CA VAL A 419 -29.67 -17.49 -15.66
C VAL A 419 -30.03 -16.85 -14.32
N PRO A 420 -29.15 -16.00 -13.75
CA PRO A 420 -29.41 -15.35 -12.47
C PRO A 420 -30.51 -14.29 -12.61
N GLN A 421 -31.14 -13.94 -11.47
CA GLN A 421 -32.18 -12.92 -11.43
C GLN A 421 -31.61 -11.52 -11.72
N ASP A 422 -30.41 -11.23 -11.20
CA ASP A 422 -29.69 -9.98 -11.44
C ASP A 422 -28.70 -10.19 -12.60
N ASN A 423 -29.00 -9.60 -13.75
CA ASN A 423 -28.16 -9.69 -14.94
C ASN A 423 -26.95 -8.78 -14.80
N PHE A 424 -25.76 -9.34 -14.95
CA PHE A 424 -24.52 -8.58 -14.94
C PHE A 424 -23.81 -8.68 -16.30
N LEU A 425 -23.47 -7.52 -16.86
CA LEU A 425 -22.66 -7.43 -18.09
C LEU A 425 -21.27 -6.91 -17.75
N PHE A 426 -20.27 -7.63 -18.20
CA PHE A 426 -18.90 -7.16 -18.11
C PHE A 426 -18.66 -6.01 -19.09
N SER A 427 -17.71 -5.12 -18.76
CA SER A 427 -17.29 -4.02 -19.64
C SER A 427 -16.49 -4.55 -20.83
N ASP A 428 -17.17 -5.24 -21.71
CA ASP A 428 -16.65 -5.91 -22.91
C ASP A 428 -17.70 -5.88 -24.02
N THR A 429 -17.36 -6.40 -25.20
CA THR A 429 -18.32 -6.50 -26.31
C THR A 429 -19.50 -7.42 -25.96
N LEU A 430 -20.64 -7.23 -26.62
CA LEU A 430 -21.79 -8.15 -26.50
C LEU A 430 -21.39 -9.58 -26.86
N GLN A 431 -20.62 -9.76 -27.92
CA GLN A 431 -20.10 -11.06 -28.33
C GLN A 431 -19.32 -11.76 -27.21
N ASN A 432 -18.42 -11.06 -26.53
CA ASN A 432 -17.64 -11.61 -25.40
C ASN A 432 -18.50 -11.88 -24.17
N ASN A 433 -19.52 -11.06 -23.92
CA ASN A 433 -20.47 -11.27 -22.83
C ASN A 433 -21.36 -12.50 -23.08
N ILE A 434 -21.84 -12.70 -24.31
CA ILE A 434 -22.64 -13.87 -24.69
C ILE A 434 -21.78 -15.16 -24.67
N ALA A 435 -20.56 -15.08 -25.18
CA ALA A 435 -19.62 -16.19 -25.21
C ALA A 435 -18.84 -16.39 -23.88
N PHE A 436 -19.26 -15.76 -22.78
CA PHE A 436 -18.49 -15.77 -21.52
C PHE A 436 -18.25 -17.18 -20.97
N GLY A 437 -19.24 -18.07 -21.09
CA GLY A 437 -19.14 -19.47 -20.64
C GLY A 437 -18.69 -20.47 -21.74
N SER A 438 -18.37 -20.01 -22.95
CA SER A 438 -18.01 -20.84 -24.09
C SER A 438 -16.55 -20.71 -24.47
N ASP A 439 -15.93 -21.81 -24.87
CA ASP A 439 -14.60 -21.82 -25.48
C ASP A 439 -14.61 -21.26 -26.92
N ASN A 440 -15.76 -21.37 -27.61
CA ASN A 440 -15.96 -20.86 -28.97
C ASN A 440 -16.56 -19.46 -28.95
N LYS A 441 -15.74 -18.45 -29.28
CA LYS A 441 -16.11 -17.02 -29.33
C LYS A 441 -16.33 -16.53 -30.78
N SER A 442 -16.53 -17.43 -31.76
CA SER A 442 -16.79 -17.01 -33.12
C SER A 442 -18.12 -16.25 -33.21
N LEU A 443 -18.22 -15.33 -34.16
CA LEU A 443 -19.44 -14.53 -34.34
C LEU A 443 -20.63 -15.44 -34.72
N ASP A 444 -20.36 -16.46 -35.53
CA ASP A 444 -21.39 -17.42 -35.97
C ASP A 444 -21.96 -18.21 -34.79
N ALA A 445 -21.11 -18.72 -33.89
CA ALA A 445 -21.55 -19.43 -32.68
C ALA A 445 -22.29 -18.52 -31.66
N VAL A 446 -22.11 -17.21 -31.73
CA VAL A 446 -22.82 -16.25 -30.88
C VAL A 446 -24.17 -15.82 -31.48
N GLN A 447 -24.33 -15.96 -32.82
CA GLN A 447 -25.58 -15.67 -33.55
C GLN A 447 -26.56 -16.84 -33.57
N GLU A 448 -26.07 -18.08 -33.47
CA GLU A 448 -26.88 -19.26 -33.22
C GLU A 448 -27.47 -19.28 -31.79
#